data_feede202cffdba7678dbfa6a194949f2
#
_entry.id   feede202cffdba7678dbfa6a194949f2
#
_cell.length_a   1.000
_cell.length_b   1.000
_cell.length_c   1.000
_cell.angle_alpha   90.00
_cell.angle_beta   90.00
_cell.angle_gamma   90.00
#
_symmetry.space_group_name_H-M   'P 1'
#
loop_
_entity.id
_entity.type
_entity.pdbx_description
1 polymer ?
#
loop_
_entity_poly.entity_id
_entity_poly.type
_entity_poly.pdbx_seq_one_letter_code
_entity_poly.pdbx_strand_id
1 'polypeptide(L)'
;MNVKIKDLLPIGSIVILKDGEQPLMIYGIMQRDGDGGLFKKAKEYDYVSVLYPQGHLGHGMTFLFNHEDIKEIIFRGYENEERTKFLNELSEQYEKQ
;
A
#
# COMPACT_ATOMS: atom_id res chain seq x y z
N MET A 1 -2.11 -11.13 -5.29
CA MET A 1 -2.54 -9.71 -5.32
C MET A 1 -3.77 -9.57 -6.17
N ASN A 2 -4.83 -8.95 -5.65
CA ASN A 2 -6.09 -8.78 -6.37
C ASN A 2 -6.14 -7.53 -7.23
N VAL A 3 -5.17 -6.65 -7.08
CA VAL A 3 -5.08 -5.41 -7.85
C VAL A 3 -3.83 -5.45 -8.73
N LYS A 4 -3.93 -4.91 -9.93
CA LYS A 4 -2.75 -4.81 -10.79
C LYS A 4 -1.83 -3.71 -10.27
N ILE A 5 -0.53 -3.90 -10.43
CA ILE A 5 0.46 -2.94 -9.92
C ILE A 5 0.19 -1.53 -10.43
N LYS A 6 -0.12 -1.40 -11.71
CA LYS A 6 -0.39 -0.07 -12.29
C LYS A 6 -1.67 0.58 -11.77
N ASP A 7 -2.52 -0.19 -11.09
CA ASP A 7 -3.78 0.32 -10.52
C ASP A 7 -3.67 0.61 -9.04
N LEU A 8 -2.50 0.40 -8.44
CA LEU A 8 -2.27 0.76 -7.04
C LEU A 8 -2.40 2.26 -6.85
N LEU A 9 -2.86 2.65 -5.66
CA LEU A 9 -2.98 4.06 -5.34
C LEU A 9 -1.62 4.72 -5.16
N PRO A 10 -1.48 6.00 -5.52
CA PRO A 10 -0.22 6.73 -5.35
C PRO A 10 0.17 6.88 -3.89
N ILE A 11 1.48 6.99 -3.66
CA ILE A 11 2.01 7.34 -2.35
C ILE A 11 1.42 8.70 -1.96
N GLY A 12 0.99 8.82 -0.71
CA GLY A 12 0.35 10.02 -0.21
C GLY A 12 -1.17 9.97 -0.29
N SER A 13 -1.73 8.92 -0.88
CA SER A 13 -3.19 8.75 -0.90
C SER A 13 -3.72 8.53 0.51
N ILE A 14 -4.91 9.06 0.78
CA ILE A 14 -5.55 8.95 2.08
C ILE A 14 -6.85 8.17 1.92
N VAL A 15 -7.00 7.13 2.73
CA VAL A 15 -8.13 6.21 2.61
C VAL A 15 -8.73 5.89 3.97
N ILE A 16 -9.96 5.35 3.94
CA ILE A 16 -10.61 4.77 5.11
C ILE A 16 -10.88 3.30 4.77
N LEU A 17 -10.53 2.41 5.68
CA LEU A 17 -10.74 0.98 5.50
C LEU A 17 -12.16 0.57 5.90
N LYS A 18 -12.59 -0.59 5.40
CA LYS A 18 -13.97 -1.07 5.58
C LYS A 18 -14.38 -1.23 7.03
N ASP A 19 -13.44 -1.60 7.89
CA ASP A 19 -13.74 -1.85 9.30
C ASP A 19 -13.30 -0.72 10.22
N GLY A 20 -12.97 0.45 9.66
CA GLY A 20 -12.47 1.56 10.45
C GLY A 20 -13.07 2.89 10.07
N GLU A 21 -12.72 3.90 10.84
CA GLU A 21 -13.11 5.28 10.58
C GLU A 21 -11.91 6.21 10.52
N GLN A 22 -10.76 5.72 10.96
CA GLN A 22 -9.52 6.51 11.01
C GLN A 22 -8.91 6.63 9.62
N PRO A 23 -8.67 7.85 9.12
CA PRO A 23 -7.97 8.00 7.86
C PRO A 23 -6.54 7.49 7.96
N LEU A 24 -6.08 6.83 6.90
CA LEU A 24 -4.73 6.28 6.79
C LEU A 24 -4.07 6.85 5.54
N MET A 25 -2.82 7.26 5.67
CA MET A 25 -2.06 7.77 4.54
C MET A 25 -1.06 6.72 4.07
N ILE A 26 -1.15 6.35 2.80
CA ILE A 26 -0.27 5.36 2.20
C ILE A 26 1.11 5.95 1.99
N TYR A 27 2.17 5.24 2.45
CA TYR A 27 3.54 5.67 2.20
C TYR A 27 4.41 4.58 1.55
N GLY A 28 3.85 3.42 1.28
CA GLY A 28 4.56 2.36 0.58
C GLY A 28 3.60 1.42 -0.12
N ILE A 29 4.09 0.76 -1.16
CA ILE A 29 3.32 -0.23 -1.91
C ILE A 29 4.09 -1.55 -1.94
N MET A 30 3.38 -2.64 -2.23
CA MET A 30 3.95 -3.98 -2.40
C MET A 30 4.81 -4.39 -1.21
N GLN A 31 4.18 -4.44 -0.05
CA GLN A 31 4.85 -4.70 1.21
C GLN A 31 4.80 -6.17 1.62
N ARG A 32 5.78 -6.58 2.40
CA ARG A 32 5.80 -7.89 3.02
C ARG A 32 5.85 -7.72 4.52
N ASP A 33 5.09 -8.55 5.23
CA ASP A 33 5.06 -8.54 6.68
C ASP A 33 6.01 -9.60 7.22
N GLY A 34 7.13 -9.15 7.79
CA GLY A 34 8.12 -10.04 8.36
C GLY A 34 8.90 -10.82 7.31
N ASP A 35 9.78 -11.69 7.77
CA ASP A 35 10.59 -12.52 6.90
C ASP A 35 9.99 -13.91 6.65
N GLY A 36 8.87 -14.21 7.28
CA GLY A 36 8.21 -15.49 7.12
C GLY A 36 8.88 -16.64 7.87
N GLY A 37 10.05 -16.42 8.44
CA GLY A 37 10.81 -17.46 9.13
C GLY A 37 11.21 -18.59 8.20
N LEU A 38 11.67 -19.70 8.79
CA LEU A 38 12.19 -20.82 8.03
C LEU A 38 11.11 -21.60 7.28
N PHE A 39 9.96 -21.74 7.90
CA PHE A 39 8.87 -22.57 7.36
C PHE A 39 7.61 -21.80 7.01
N LYS A 40 7.65 -20.47 7.04
CA LYS A 40 6.49 -19.65 6.77
C LYS A 40 6.79 -18.70 5.63
N LYS A 41 5.79 -18.52 4.76
CA LYS A 41 5.86 -17.45 3.75
C LYS A 41 5.51 -16.14 4.40
N ALA A 42 6.22 -15.08 4.03
CA ALA A 42 5.85 -13.73 4.45
C ALA A 42 4.50 -13.38 3.82
N LYS A 43 3.63 -12.73 4.57
CA LYS A 43 2.38 -12.22 4.03
C LYS A 43 2.67 -11.00 3.18
N GLU A 44 1.99 -10.91 2.05
CA GLU A 44 2.14 -9.77 1.15
C GLU A 44 0.92 -8.87 1.28
N TYR A 45 1.17 -7.56 1.27
CA TYR A 45 0.14 -6.55 1.33
C TYR A 45 0.38 -5.51 0.25
N ASP A 46 -0.71 -4.95 -0.27
CA ASP A 46 -0.61 -3.96 -1.32
C ASP A 46 -0.03 -2.64 -0.80
N TYR A 47 -0.32 -2.29 0.44
CA TYR A 47 0.02 -0.98 1.00
C TYR A 47 0.53 -1.04 2.42
N VAL A 48 1.38 -0.05 2.76
CA VAL A 48 1.68 0.27 4.15
C VAL A 48 1.33 1.74 4.36
N SER A 49 0.82 2.05 5.56
CA SER A 49 0.27 3.36 5.85
C SER A 49 0.58 3.81 7.27
N VAL A 50 0.36 5.09 7.51
CA VAL A 50 0.39 5.69 8.85
C VAL A 50 -0.94 6.41 9.08
N LEU A 51 -1.21 6.73 10.34
CA LEU A 51 -2.40 7.49 10.69
C LEU A 51 -2.35 8.89 10.08
N TYR A 52 -3.48 9.38 9.61
CA TYR A 52 -3.62 10.77 9.16
C TYR A 52 -4.64 11.46 10.07
N PRO A 53 -4.38 12.66 10.59
CA PRO A 53 -3.24 13.54 10.31
C PRO A 53 -2.02 13.35 11.23
N GLN A 54 -2.02 12.34 12.08
CA GLN A 54 -0.99 12.17 13.08
C GLN A 54 0.39 11.82 12.51
N GLY A 55 0.43 11.10 11.39
CA GLY A 55 1.67 10.66 10.78
C GLY A 55 2.28 9.47 11.51
N HIS A 56 3.57 9.27 11.37
CA HIS A 56 4.27 8.14 11.97
C HIS A 56 4.52 8.41 13.46
N LEU A 57 3.88 7.63 14.32
CA LEU A 57 3.93 7.82 15.77
C LEU A 57 4.93 6.89 16.46
N GLY A 58 5.73 6.16 15.70
CA GLY A 58 6.74 5.29 16.29
C GLY A 58 6.53 3.84 15.91
N HIS A 59 7.34 2.99 16.52
CA HIS A 59 7.33 1.57 16.22
C HIS A 59 5.97 0.94 16.50
N GLY A 60 5.49 0.14 15.57
CA GLY A 60 4.20 -0.52 15.73
C GLY A 60 2.99 0.29 15.29
N MET A 61 3.21 1.53 14.85
CA MET A 61 2.12 2.42 14.43
C MET A 61 2.04 2.56 12.92
N THR A 62 2.36 1.50 12.20
CA THR A 62 2.14 1.41 10.76
C THR A 62 1.13 0.32 10.49
N PHE A 63 0.38 0.46 9.40
CA PHE A 63 -0.74 -0.43 9.11
C PHE A 63 -0.64 -0.97 7.71
N LEU A 64 -0.64 -2.31 7.59
CA LEU A 64 -0.61 -3.01 6.32
C LEU A 64 -2.03 -3.38 5.92
N PHE A 65 -2.36 -3.20 4.63
CA PHE A 65 -3.68 -3.59 4.15
C PHE A 65 -3.65 -3.79 2.64
N ASN A 66 -4.70 -4.39 2.13
CA ASN A 66 -4.84 -4.66 0.70
C ASN A 66 -5.83 -3.70 0.06
N HIS A 67 -5.73 -3.57 -1.26
CA HIS A 67 -6.61 -2.67 -2.01
C HIS A 67 -8.09 -2.98 -1.75
N GLU A 68 -8.44 -4.26 -1.64
CA GLU A 68 -9.81 -4.67 -1.39
C GLU A 68 -10.35 -4.27 -0.03
N ASP A 69 -9.46 -3.89 0.91
CA ASP A 69 -9.85 -3.46 2.24
C ASP A 69 -10.29 -1.99 2.29
N ILE A 70 -10.11 -1.26 1.21
CA ILE A 70 -10.43 0.17 1.16
C ILE A 70 -11.94 0.36 1.02
N LYS A 71 -12.51 1.17 1.92
CA LYS A 71 -13.90 1.56 1.86
C LYS A 71 -14.08 2.85 1.07
N GLU A 72 -13.17 3.80 1.27
CA GLU A 72 -13.29 5.13 0.68
C GLU A 72 -11.91 5.72 0.41
N ILE A 73 -11.75 6.36 -0.75
CA ILE A 73 -10.56 7.12 -1.08
C ILE A 73 -10.88 8.58 -0.86
N ILE A 74 -10.27 9.16 0.17
CA ILE A 74 -10.48 10.57 0.51
C ILE A 74 -9.67 11.48 -0.41
N PHE A 75 -8.44 11.07 -0.72
CA PHE A 75 -7.51 11.88 -1.50
C PHE A 75 -6.56 10.96 -2.26
N ARG A 76 -6.36 11.24 -3.55
CA ARG A 76 -5.35 10.52 -4.34
C ARG A 76 -4.06 11.33 -4.30
N GLY A 77 -2.94 10.65 -4.02
CA GLY A 77 -1.65 11.28 -3.97
C GLY A 77 -1.15 11.72 -5.34
N TYR A 78 0.04 12.28 -5.34
CA TYR A 78 0.65 12.86 -6.54
C TYR A 78 1.00 11.78 -7.57
N GLU A 79 0.71 12.04 -8.83
CA GLU A 79 1.01 11.15 -9.95
C GLU A 79 1.71 11.96 -11.05
N ASN A 80 2.72 11.34 -11.69
CA ASN A 80 3.42 11.96 -12.81
C ASN A 80 3.98 10.89 -13.73
N GLU A 81 4.68 11.30 -14.79
CA GLU A 81 5.26 10.37 -15.75
C GLU A 81 6.31 9.46 -15.14
N GLU A 82 7.09 9.96 -14.23
CA GLU A 82 8.12 9.20 -13.54
C GLU A 82 7.50 8.02 -12.77
N ARG A 83 6.37 8.28 -12.11
CA ARG A 83 5.63 7.25 -11.42
C ARG A 83 5.09 6.20 -12.40
N THR A 84 4.55 6.64 -13.52
CA THR A 84 4.02 5.74 -14.54
C THR A 84 5.13 4.81 -15.05
N LYS A 85 6.30 5.34 -15.32
CA LYS A 85 7.45 4.53 -15.73
C LYS A 85 7.83 3.51 -14.66
N PHE A 86 7.90 3.96 -13.43
CA PHE A 86 8.24 3.08 -12.31
C PHE A 86 7.26 1.92 -12.19
N LEU A 87 5.96 2.21 -12.26
CA LEU A 87 4.94 1.16 -12.14
C LEU A 87 4.98 0.20 -13.32
N ASN A 88 5.28 0.69 -14.53
CA ASN A 88 5.41 -0.18 -15.69
C ASN A 88 6.59 -1.14 -15.52
N GLU A 89 7.72 -0.67 -15.04
CA GLU A 89 8.89 -1.51 -14.79
C GLU A 89 8.60 -2.55 -13.71
N LEU A 90 7.91 -2.11 -12.67
CA LEU A 90 7.54 -2.99 -11.57
C LEU A 90 6.58 -4.08 -12.05
N SER A 91 5.61 -3.71 -12.88
CA SER A 91 4.66 -4.66 -13.47
C SER A 91 5.39 -5.71 -14.30
N GLU A 92 6.39 -5.31 -15.06
CA GLU A 92 7.15 -6.25 -15.86
C GLU A 92 7.90 -7.25 -15.01
N GLN A 93 8.43 -6.82 -13.87
CA GLN A 93 9.15 -7.70 -12.98
C GLN A 93 8.24 -8.69 -12.25
N TYR A 94 7.07 -8.24 -11.83
CA TYR A 94 6.24 -9.01 -10.91
C TYR A 94 4.99 -9.62 -11.52
N GLU A 95 4.48 -9.09 -12.62
CA GLU A 95 3.23 -9.58 -13.20
C GLU A 95 3.42 -10.46 -14.41
N LYS A 96 4.62 -10.54 -14.96
CA LYS A 96 4.93 -11.39 -16.10
C LYS A 96 5.48 -12.77 -15.71
N GLN A 97 5.58 -13.03 -14.46
CA GLN A 97 6.08 -14.33 -13.99
C GLN A 97 5.00 -15.39 -13.94
#